data_23ed820b8fc972e37fa933e13b7edfa9
#
_entry.id   23ed820b8fc972e37fa933e13b7edfa9
#
_cell.length_a   1.000
_cell.length_b   1.000
_cell.length_c   1.000
_cell.angle_alpha   90.00
_cell.angle_beta   90.00
_cell.angle_gamma   90.00
#
_symmetry.space_group_name_H-M   'P 1'
#
loop_
_entity.id
_entity.type
_entity.pdbx_description
1 polymer ?
#
loop_
_entity_poly.entity_id
_entity_poly.type
_entity_poly.pdbx_seq_one_letter_code
_entity_poly.pdbx_strand_id
1 'polypeptide(L)'
;KDATDRNRTSPFAFTGNKFEFRMLGSSNSIACANMMLNSAVAESLKIYADRLEKAENFEETLHAMIRKTIKDHKRIIFNGNGYDDAWIKEATEKRGLMNYPSTPDCMPHLLDEKNVRMLTSHKVFSKAELESRCEIMLENYCKTIVIEANTMVDMVKREIIPAVEAYAMELARTASAKKRVDETLACRYESGLIKKLSTLTDQMAVRTDALETALIELQDVKDIVAQSYQIRDTVLTRMQEL
;
A
#
# COMPACT_ATOMS: atom_id res chain seq x y z
N LYS A 1 -34.89 -3.79 -9.36
CA LYS A 1 -33.83 -3.02 -8.65
C LYS A 1 -32.82 -2.62 -9.69
N ASP A 2 -32.46 -1.36 -9.77
CA ASP A 2 -31.50 -0.87 -10.75
C ASP A 2 -30.14 -1.53 -10.52
N ALA A 3 -29.67 -2.29 -11.50
CA ALA A 3 -28.39 -2.98 -11.46
C ALA A 3 -27.21 -2.07 -11.89
N THR A 4 -27.50 -0.81 -12.21
CA THR A 4 -26.49 0.17 -12.68
C THR A 4 -25.93 1.03 -11.56
N ASP A 5 -26.37 0.83 -10.32
CA ASP A 5 -25.84 1.59 -9.17
C ASP A 5 -24.36 1.33 -8.97
N ARG A 6 -23.59 2.42 -8.97
CA ARG A 6 -22.14 2.38 -8.73
C ARG A 6 -21.90 2.02 -7.27
N ASN A 7 -21.64 0.76 -7.01
CA ASN A 7 -21.16 0.34 -5.70
C ASN A 7 -19.75 0.94 -5.46
N ARG A 8 -19.66 1.93 -4.57
CA ARG A 8 -18.40 2.58 -4.18
C ARG A 8 -17.83 2.02 -2.88
N THR A 9 -18.40 0.95 -2.38
CA THR A 9 -18.04 0.36 -1.09
C THR A 9 -17.16 -0.88 -1.20
N SER A 10 -16.63 -1.17 -2.39
CA SER A 10 -15.73 -2.31 -2.62
C SER A 10 -14.64 -2.00 -3.65
N PRO A 11 -13.40 -2.47 -3.44
CA PRO A 11 -12.34 -2.38 -4.43
C PRO A 11 -12.55 -3.31 -5.63
N PHE A 12 -13.41 -4.33 -5.51
CA PHE A 12 -13.78 -5.25 -6.58
C PHE A 12 -15.31 -5.46 -6.59
N ALA A 13 -16.00 -4.52 -7.23
CA ALA A 13 -17.46 -4.44 -7.19
C ALA A 13 -18.11 -5.10 -8.39
N PHE A 14 -19.19 -5.83 -8.16
CA PHE A 14 -20.09 -6.29 -9.21
C PHE A 14 -21.14 -5.22 -9.51
N THR A 15 -21.18 -4.77 -10.77
CA THR A 15 -22.04 -3.65 -11.22
C THR A 15 -23.14 -4.12 -12.18
N GLY A 16 -23.74 -5.28 -11.90
CA GLY A 16 -24.86 -5.84 -12.65
C GLY A 16 -24.44 -6.85 -13.72
N ASN A 17 -23.59 -6.48 -14.66
CA ASN A 17 -23.12 -7.33 -15.76
C ASN A 17 -21.60 -7.39 -15.90
N LYS A 18 -20.86 -6.70 -15.03
CA LYS A 18 -19.40 -6.64 -15.03
C LYS A 18 -18.85 -6.46 -13.62
N PHE A 19 -17.58 -6.76 -13.46
CA PHE A 19 -16.81 -6.39 -12.29
C PHE A 19 -16.00 -5.12 -12.56
N GLU A 20 -15.94 -4.23 -11.58
CA GLU A 20 -15.07 -3.08 -11.59
C GLU A 20 -13.95 -3.29 -10.58
N PHE A 21 -12.71 -3.33 -11.05
CA PHE A 21 -11.54 -3.33 -10.19
C PHE A 21 -11.08 -1.89 -9.97
N ARG A 22 -10.98 -1.49 -8.71
CA ARG A 22 -10.59 -0.14 -8.30
C ARG A 22 -9.37 -0.22 -7.41
N MET A 23 -8.31 0.46 -7.81
CA MET A 23 -7.08 0.54 -7.01
C MET A 23 -6.54 1.96 -7.01
N LEU A 24 -5.77 2.30 -5.99
CA LEU A 24 -4.95 3.51 -5.95
C LEU A 24 -3.76 3.35 -6.90
N GLY A 25 -3.17 4.46 -7.33
CA GLY A 25 -1.99 4.44 -8.18
C GLY A 25 -2.25 5.00 -9.58
N SER A 26 -2.74 6.25 -9.66
CA SER A 26 -3.02 6.95 -10.94
C SER A 26 -1.78 7.06 -11.85
N SER A 27 -0.58 6.98 -11.29
CA SER A 27 0.69 6.97 -12.03
C SER A 27 1.17 5.57 -12.42
N ASN A 28 0.52 4.51 -11.94
CA ASN A 28 0.91 3.13 -12.20
C ASN A 28 0.19 2.56 -13.43
N SER A 29 0.86 1.61 -14.11
CA SER A 29 0.23 0.84 -15.19
C SER A 29 -0.78 -0.17 -14.63
N ILE A 30 -1.96 -0.26 -15.25
CA ILE A 30 -2.97 -1.28 -14.94
C ILE A 30 -2.62 -2.66 -15.54
N ALA A 31 -1.54 -2.76 -16.30
CA ALA A 31 -1.21 -3.98 -17.04
C ALA A 31 -1.03 -5.20 -16.13
N CYS A 32 -0.34 -5.05 -15.00
CA CYS A 32 -0.12 -6.16 -14.07
C CYS A 32 -1.45 -6.68 -13.50
N ALA A 33 -2.32 -5.79 -13.01
CA ALA A 33 -3.64 -6.16 -12.49
C ALA A 33 -4.48 -6.88 -13.56
N ASN A 34 -4.51 -6.35 -14.79
CA ASN A 34 -5.26 -6.97 -15.90
C ASN A 34 -4.70 -8.35 -16.27
N MET A 35 -3.38 -8.51 -16.35
CA MET A 35 -2.78 -9.81 -16.65
C MET A 35 -3.14 -10.86 -15.61
N MET A 36 -3.05 -10.53 -14.33
CA MET A 36 -3.35 -11.46 -13.24
C MET A 36 -4.84 -11.83 -13.21
N LEU A 37 -5.73 -10.84 -13.27
CA LEU A 37 -7.17 -11.08 -13.27
C LEU A 37 -7.64 -11.87 -14.48
N ASN A 38 -7.20 -11.51 -15.67
CA ASN A 38 -7.57 -12.21 -16.91
C ASN A 38 -7.04 -13.65 -16.92
N SER A 39 -5.82 -13.88 -16.41
CA SER A 39 -5.26 -15.24 -16.30
C SER A 39 -6.04 -16.10 -15.33
N ALA A 40 -6.45 -15.54 -14.18
CA ALA A 40 -7.28 -16.25 -13.21
C ALA A 40 -8.67 -16.61 -13.77
N VAL A 41 -9.26 -15.69 -14.53
CA VAL A 41 -10.56 -15.94 -15.23
C VAL A 41 -10.37 -17.02 -16.31
N ALA A 42 -9.31 -16.92 -17.12
CA ALA A 42 -9.00 -17.89 -18.19
C ALA A 42 -8.80 -19.31 -17.61
N GLU A 43 -8.09 -19.45 -16.48
CA GLU A 43 -7.90 -20.74 -15.81
C GLU A 43 -9.25 -21.32 -15.34
N SER A 44 -10.10 -20.47 -14.73
CA SER A 44 -11.43 -20.90 -14.28
C SER A 44 -12.32 -21.34 -15.44
N LEU A 45 -12.32 -20.57 -16.53
CA LEU A 45 -13.08 -20.90 -17.75
C LEU A 45 -12.58 -22.20 -18.38
N LYS A 46 -11.26 -22.41 -18.44
CA LYS A 46 -10.68 -23.64 -18.92
C LYS A 46 -11.13 -24.86 -18.12
N ILE A 47 -11.08 -24.78 -16.80
CA ILE A 47 -11.54 -25.87 -15.91
C ILE A 47 -13.02 -26.18 -16.15
N TYR A 48 -13.85 -25.16 -16.36
CA TYR A 48 -15.27 -25.35 -16.64
C TYR A 48 -15.52 -25.94 -18.03
N ALA A 49 -14.82 -25.46 -19.03
CA ALA A 49 -14.90 -25.99 -20.40
C ALA A 49 -14.49 -27.44 -20.45
N ASP A 50 -13.33 -27.81 -19.89
CA ASP A 50 -12.82 -29.19 -19.85
C ASP A 50 -13.81 -30.17 -19.19
N ARG A 51 -14.62 -29.68 -18.25
CA ARG A 51 -15.64 -30.47 -17.56
C ARG A 51 -16.93 -30.59 -18.39
N LEU A 52 -17.37 -29.50 -19.02
CA LEU A 52 -18.58 -29.48 -19.81
C LEU A 52 -18.44 -30.23 -21.14
N GLU A 53 -17.25 -30.20 -21.76
CA GLU A 53 -16.96 -30.96 -23.00
C GLU A 53 -17.03 -32.46 -22.79
N LYS A 54 -16.78 -32.95 -21.57
CA LYS A 54 -16.85 -34.38 -21.18
C LYS A 54 -18.21 -34.81 -20.63
N ALA A 55 -19.16 -33.89 -20.59
CA ALA A 55 -20.45 -34.14 -19.97
C ALA A 55 -21.38 -34.96 -20.90
N GLU A 56 -21.96 -36.04 -20.40
CA GLU A 56 -23.02 -36.80 -21.10
C GLU A 56 -24.32 -35.99 -21.19
N ASN A 57 -24.63 -35.25 -20.13
CA ASN A 57 -25.76 -34.32 -20.07
C ASN A 57 -25.23 -32.92 -19.71
N PHE A 58 -25.21 -32.04 -20.71
CA PHE A 58 -24.66 -30.67 -20.56
C PHE A 58 -25.42 -29.85 -19.52
N GLU A 59 -26.76 -29.80 -19.58
CA GLU A 59 -27.56 -28.95 -18.68
C GLU A 59 -27.45 -29.38 -17.23
N GLU A 60 -27.55 -30.68 -16.98
CA GLU A 60 -27.42 -31.23 -15.63
C GLU A 60 -26.03 -30.96 -15.05
N THR A 61 -24.97 -31.18 -15.84
CA THR A 61 -23.60 -30.92 -15.45
C THR A 61 -23.38 -29.44 -15.21
N LEU A 62 -23.90 -28.54 -16.04
CA LEU A 62 -23.81 -27.10 -15.87
C LEU A 62 -24.50 -26.65 -14.56
N HIS A 63 -25.71 -27.11 -14.28
CA HIS A 63 -26.41 -26.77 -13.05
C HIS A 63 -25.70 -27.30 -11.80
N ALA A 64 -25.17 -28.51 -11.85
CA ALA A 64 -24.39 -29.10 -10.76
C ALA A 64 -23.11 -28.31 -10.53
N MET A 65 -22.41 -27.90 -11.60
CA MET A 65 -21.20 -27.11 -11.56
C MET A 65 -21.43 -25.73 -10.96
N ILE A 66 -22.47 -25.00 -11.40
CA ILE A 66 -22.84 -23.69 -10.85
C ILE A 66 -23.13 -23.80 -9.34
N ARG A 67 -23.95 -24.77 -8.95
CA ARG A 67 -24.30 -25.02 -7.55
C ARG A 67 -23.07 -25.29 -6.71
N LYS A 68 -22.16 -26.13 -7.20
CA LYS A 68 -20.91 -26.45 -6.51
C LYS A 68 -20.02 -25.21 -6.38
N THR A 69 -19.83 -24.45 -7.46
CA THR A 69 -18.99 -23.23 -7.46
C THR A 69 -19.49 -22.21 -6.45
N ILE A 70 -20.81 -21.92 -6.45
CA ILE A 70 -21.39 -20.99 -5.47
C ILE A 70 -21.18 -21.48 -4.04
N LYS A 71 -21.36 -22.78 -3.79
CA LYS A 71 -21.16 -23.37 -2.46
C LYS A 71 -19.70 -23.27 -2.00
N ASP A 72 -18.76 -23.64 -2.86
CA ASP A 72 -17.33 -23.69 -2.56
C ASP A 72 -16.74 -22.28 -2.34
N HIS A 73 -17.26 -21.28 -3.06
CA HIS A 73 -16.77 -19.90 -3.02
C HIS A 73 -17.68 -18.92 -2.24
N LYS A 74 -18.70 -19.42 -1.53
CA LYS A 74 -19.62 -18.58 -0.77
C LYS A 74 -18.92 -17.62 0.20
N ARG A 75 -17.76 -17.99 0.70
CA ARG A 75 -16.94 -17.19 1.64
C ARG A 75 -16.50 -15.83 1.08
N ILE A 76 -16.40 -15.68 -0.27
CA ILE A 76 -16.03 -14.42 -0.90
C ILE A 76 -17.22 -13.48 -1.12
N ILE A 77 -18.44 -13.97 -1.01
CA ILE A 77 -19.65 -13.17 -1.25
C ILE A 77 -19.94 -12.32 -0.02
N PHE A 78 -19.87 -11.00 -0.21
CA PHE A 78 -20.11 -10.02 0.83
C PHE A 78 -20.96 -8.87 0.28
N ASN A 79 -21.96 -8.45 1.06
CA ASN A 79 -22.79 -7.29 0.79
C ASN A 79 -22.63 -6.30 1.93
N GLY A 80 -21.89 -5.22 1.72
CA GLY A 80 -21.60 -4.22 2.74
C GLY A 80 -20.44 -3.32 2.33
N ASN A 81 -19.88 -2.60 3.29
CA ASN A 81 -18.72 -1.75 3.07
C ASN A 81 -17.42 -2.57 3.08
N GLY A 82 -16.84 -2.82 1.90
CA GLY A 82 -15.60 -3.58 1.73
C GLY A 82 -14.32 -2.83 2.19
N TYR A 83 -14.43 -1.55 2.57
CA TYR A 83 -13.34 -0.74 3.13
C TYR A 83 -13.38 -0.66 4.66
N ASP A 84 -14.35 -1.29 5.31
CA ASP A 84 -14.48 -1.29 6.76
C ASP A 84 -13.49 -2.28 7.39
N ASP A 85 -12.79 -1.85 8.43
CA ASP A 85 -11.87 -2.69 9.19
C ASP A 85 -12.56 -3.92 9.78
N ALA A 86 -13.84 -3.81 10.15
CA ALA A 86 -14.63 -4.95 10.60
C ALA A 86 -14.79 -6.03 9.53
N TRP A 87 -14.93 -5.62 8.25
CA TRP A 87 -14.94 -6.55 7.14
C TRP A 87 -13.56 -7.19 6.92
N ILE A 88 -12.48 -6.41 6.97
CA ILE A 88 -11.11 -6.94 6.83
C ILE A 88 -10.86 -8.02 7.87
N LYS A 89 -11.23 -7.76 9.11
CA LYS A 89 -11.11 -8.72 10.21
C LYS A 89 -11.96 -9.97 9.99
N GLU A 90 -13.23 -9.82 9.56
CA GLU A 90 -14.08 -10.95 9.24
C GLU A 90 -13.52 -11.78 8.08
N ALA A 91 -13.07 -11.12 7.02
CA ALA A 91 -12.52 -11.75 5.83
C ALA A 91 -11.29 -12.61 6.14
N THR A 92 -10.37 -12.10 6.94
CA THR A 92 -9.14 -12.80 7.29
C THR A 92 -9.33 -13.86 8.37
N GLU A 93 -9.94 -13.50 9.52
CA GLU A 93 -10.03 -14.38 10.69
C GLU A 93 -11.13 -15.44 10.57
N LYS A 94 -12.30 -15.09 9.97
CA LYS A 94 -13.44 -16.01 9.93
C LYS A 94 -13.61 -16.69 8.58
N ARG A 95 -13.33 -15.98 7.49
CA ARG A 95 -13.54 -16.52 6.13
C ARG A 95 -12.26 -17.08 5.50
N GLY A 96 -11.10 -16.91 6.14
CA GLY A 96 -9.80 -17.40 5.66
C GLY A 96 -9.42 -16.81 4.30
N LEU A 97 -9.76 -15.54 4.06
CA LEU A 97 -9.33 -14.79 2.90
C LEU A 97 -7.96 -14.15 3.19
N MET A 98 -7.13 -14.08 2.18
CA MET A 98 -5.80 -13.47 2.31
C MET A 98 -5.94 -11.95 2.26
N ASN A 99 -5.08 -11.25 3.02
CA ASN A 99 -4.91 -9.80 2.95
C ASN A 99 -3.42 -9.49 3.05
N TYR A 100 -2.85 -9.03 1.97
CA TYR A 100 -1.43 -8.66 1.86
C TYR A 100 -1.34 -7.15 1.58
N PRO A 101 -1.32 -6.31 2.63
CA PRO A 101 -1.48 -4.87 2.49
C PRO A 101 -0.25 -4.14 1.95
N SER A 102 0.90 -4.82 1.88
CA SER A 102 2.14 -4.22 1.39
C SER A 102 2.76 -4.99 0.23
N THR A 103 3.61 -4.32 -0.55
CA THR A 103 4.36 -4.96 -1.63
C THR A 103 5.25 -6.11 -1.14
N PRO A 104 6.00 -5.98 -0.03
CA PRO A 104 6.76 -7.09 0.54
C PRO A 104 5.92 -8.31 0.91
N ASP A 105 4.71 -8.10 1.43
CA ASP A 105 3.81 -9.20 1.78
C ASP A 105 3.22 -9.89 0.55
N CYS A 106 2.95 -9.12 -0.51
CA CYS A 106 2.24 -9.61 -1.69
C CYS A 106 3.17 -10.28 -2.72
N MET A 107 4.32 -9.67 -3.01
CA MET A 107 5.15 -10.09 -4.15
C MET A 107 5.71 -11.51 -4.07
N PRO A 108 6.16 -12.04 -2.91
CA PRO A 108 6.60 -13.42 -2.82
C PRO A 108 5.54 -14.44 -3.26
N HIS A 109 4.25 -14.12 -3.06
CA HIS A 109 3.13 -14.99 -3.48
C HIS A 109 2.93 -15.08 -4.99
N LEU A 110 3.56 -14.21 -5.77
CA LEU A 110 3.61 -14.37 -7.23
C LEU A 110 4.28 -15.69 -7.61
N LEU A 111 5.23 -16.15 -6.81
CA LEU A 111 6.01 -17.39 -7.00
C LEU A 111 5.40 -18.62 -6.34
N ASP A 112 4.23 -18.52 -5.71
CA ASP A 112 3.50 -19.69 -5.23
C ASP A 112 3.23 -20.66 -6.38
N GLU A 113 3.39 -21.95 -6.13
CA GLU A 113 3.29 -23.02 -7.13
C GLU A 113 1.99 -22.93 -7.97
N LYS A 114 0.86 -22.61 -7.31
CA LYS A 114 -0.44 -22.44 -8.00
C LYS A 114 -0.42 -21.31 -9.02
N ASN A 115 0.25 -20.20 -8.71
CA ASN A 115 0.32 -19.02 -9.56
C ASN A 115 1.31 -19.24 -10.72
N VAL A 116 2.47 -19.79 -10.41
CA VAL A 116 3.46 -20.19 -11.44
C VAL A 116 2.83 -21.18 -12.42
N ARG A 117 2.17 -22.23 -11.95
CA ARG A 117 1.50 -23.23 -12.80
C ARG A 117 0.44 -22.57 -13.70
N MET A 118 -0.43 -21.72 -13.16
CA MET A 118 -1.47 -21.03 -13.91
C MET A 118 -0.84 -20.19 -15.03
N LEU A 119 0.10 -19.32 -14.70
CA LEU A 119 0.68 -18.37 -15.65
C LEU A 119 1.54 -19.06 -16.72
N THR A 120 2.25 -20.12 -16.38
CA THR A 120 3.05 -20.90 -17.34
C THR A 120 2.18 -21.78 -18.24
N SER A 121 1.14 -22.42 -17.70
CA SER A 121 0.22 -23.26 -18.51
C SER A 121 -0.54 -22.47 -19.56
N HIS A 122 -0.89 -21.21 -19.25
CA HIS A 122 -1.52 -20.29 -20.20
C HIS A 122 -0.49 -19.55 -21.09
N LYS A 123 0.80 -19.84 -20.96
CA LYS A 123 1.88 -19.21 -21.73
C LYS A 123 1.92 -17.68 -21.61
N VAL A 124 1.49 -17.17 -20.44
CA VAL A 124 1.54 -15.74 -20.12
C VAL A 124 2.96 -15.35 -19.72
N PHE A 125 3.58 -16.17 -18.86
CA PHE A 125 4.96 -16.01 -18.42
C PHE A 125 5.66 -17.37 -18.29
N SER A 126 6.97 -17.39 -18.49
CA SER A 126 7.84 -18.45 -18.01
C SER A 126 8.13 -18.29 -16.51
N LYS A 127 8.65 -19.33 -15.86
CA LYS A 127 9.05 -19.24 -14.46
C LYS A 127 10.14 -18.18 -14.23
N ALA A 128 11.14 -18.13 -15.11
CA ALA A 128 12.21 -17.14 -15.03
C ALA A 128 11.72 -15.71 -15.15
N GLU A 129 10.71 -15.45 -16.01
CA GLU A 129 10.10 -14.12 -16.12
C GLU A 129 9.32 -13.76 -14.85
N LEU A 130 8.67 -14.72 -14.18
CA LEU A 130 7.98 -14.47 -12.91
C LEU A 130 8.96 -14.15 -11.79
N GLU A 131 10.07 -14.89 -11.69
CA GLU A 131 11.15 -14.63 -10.73
C GLU A 131 11.73 -13.22 -10.94
N SER A 132 12.09 -12.87 -12.18
CA SER A 132 12.59 -11.54 -12.52
C SER A 132 11.58 -10.43 -12.21
N ARG A 133 10.29 -10.64 -12.50
CA ARG A 133 9.24 -9.66 -12.18
C ARG A 133 9.07 -9.45 -10.68
N CYS A 134 9.14 -10.52 -9.89
CA CYS A 134 9.09 -10.42 -8.44
C CYS A 134 10.24 -9.54 -7.92
N GLU A 135 11.46 -9.81 -8.36
CA GLU A 135 12.64 -9.01 -8.00
C GLU A 135 12.51 -7.55 -8.41
N ILE A 136 12.13 -7.29 -9.68
CA ILE A 136 11.96 -5.92 -10.21
C ILE A 136 10.90 -5.14 -9.41
N MET A 137 9.78 -5.77 -9.04
CA MET A 137 8.73 -5.10 -8.28
C MET A 137 9.18 -4.76 -6.86
N LEU A 138 9.92 -5.66 -6.20
CA LEU A 138 10.52 -5.41 -4.89
C LEU A 138 11.59 -4.32 -4.97
N GLU A 139 12.47 -4.35 -5.98
CA GLU A 139 13.46 -3.29 -6.20
C GLU A 139 12.82 -1.93 -6.43
N ASN A 140 11.78 -1.86 -7.25
CA ASN A 140 11.07 -0.61 -7.51
C ASN A 140 10.43 -0.05 -6.24
N TYR A 141 9.83 -0.93 -5.42
CA TYR A 141 9.30 -0.55 -4.10
C TYR A 141 10.40 0.03 -3.22
N CYS A 142 11.52 -0.69 -3.07
CA CYS A 142 12.65 -0.25 -2.26
C CYS A 142 13.21 1.10 -2.74
N LYS A 143 13.48 1.22 -4.03
CA LYS A 143 14.03 2.45 -4.62
C LYS A 143 13.09 3.64 -4.45
N THR A 144 11.80 3.45 -4.64
CA THR A 144 10.81 4.52 -4.49
C THR A 144 10.78 5.05 -3.07
N ILE A 145 10.64 4.17 -2.07
CA ILE A 145 10.59 4.59 -0.67
C ILE A 145 11.90 5.22 -0.21
N VAL A 146 13.06 4.71 -0.66
CA VAL A 146 14.36 5.34 -0.35
C VAL A 146 14.46 6.75 -0.94
N ILE A 147 13.97 6.98 -2.16
CA ILE A 147 13.94 8.32 -2.77
C ILE A 147 13.02 9.24 -1.96
N GLU A 148 11.84 8.78 -1.59
CA GLU A 148 10.88 9.55 -0.79
C GLU A 148 11.46 9.91 0.59
N ALA A 149 12.08 8.94 1.27
CA ALA A 149 12.71 9.15 2.56
C ALA A 149 13.87 10.16 2.49
N ASN A 150 14.77 10.04 1.50
CA ASN A 150 15.84 11.01 1.30
C ASN A 150 15.30 12.41 0.98
N THR A 151 14.23 12.49 0.17
CA THR A 151 13.57 13.77 -0.13
C THR A 151 12.98 14.39 1.14
N MET A 152 12.35 13.59 1.99
CA MET A 152 11.82 14.04 3.28
C MET A 152 12.93 14.60 4.18
N VAL A 153 14.05 13.90 4.29
CA VAL A 153 15.24 14.37 5.04
C VAL A 153 15.77 15.71 4.47
N ASP A 154 15.92 15.81 3.16
CA ASP A 154 16.37 17.03 2.50
C ASP A 154 15.42 18.21 2.74
N MET A 155 14.12 18.00 2.62
CA MET A 155 13.10 19.02 2.91
C MET A 155 13.16 19.50 4.36
N VAL A 156 13.26 18.58 5.30
CA VAL A 156 13.39 18.95 6.73
C VAL A 156 14.64 19.78 6.98
N LYS A 157 15.80 19.34 6.51
CA LYS A 157 17.08 19.98 6.79
C LYS A 157 17.28 21.31 6.05
N ARG A 158 16.81 21.40 4.82
CA ARG A 158 17.11 22.56 3.95
C ARG A 158 15.98 23.58 3.88
N GLU A 159 14.75 23.19 4.18
CA GLU A 159 13.60 24.07 4.00
C GLU A 159 12.83 24.28 5.31
N ILE A 160 12.37 23.19 5.97
CA ILE A 160 11.44 23.30 7.08
C ILE A 160 12.12 23.85 8.33
N ILE A 161 13.22 23.23 8.80
CA ILE A 161 13.95 23.70 9.97
C ILE A 161 14.46 25.14 9.78
N PRO A 162 15.13 25.51 8.68
CA PRO A 162 15.55 26.89 8.47
C PRO A 162 14.42 27.90 8.47
N ALA A 163 13.25 27.57 7.89
CA ALA A 163 12.09 28.45 7.89
C ALA A 163 11.52 28.66 9.30
N VAL A 164 11.44 27.56 10.10
CA VAL A 164 10.97 27.63 11.50
C VAL A 164 11.94 28.48 12.34
N GLU A 165 13.25 28.27 12.21
CA GLU A 165 14.28 29.02 12.94
C GLU A 165 14.27 30.51 12.57
N ALA A 166 14.10 30.84 11.28
CA ALA A 166 13.96 32.23 10.84
C ALA A 166 12.76 32.91 11.48
N TYR A 167 11.61 32.22 11.55
CA TYR A 167 10.42 32.76 12.20
C TYR A 167 10.57 32.85 13.73
N ALA A 168 11.19 31.89 14.38
CA ALA A 168 11.49 31.94 15.80
C ALA A 168 12.41 33.13 16.14
N MET A 169 13.40 33.42 15.28
CA MET A 169 14.28 34.59 15.41
C MET A 169 13.49 35.90 15.28
N GLU A 170 12.53 35.99 14.34
CA GLU A 170 11.68 37.19 14.19
C GLU A 170 10.82 37.43 15.43
N LEU A 171 10.22 36.37 15.99
CA LEU A 171 9.50 36.46 17.26
C LEU A 171 10.38 36.92 18.42
N ALA A 172 11.62 36.42 18.49
CA ALA A 172 12.59 36.81 19.53
C ALA A 172 12.99 38.29 19.40
N ARG A 173 13.20 38.78 18.16
CA ARG A 173 13.46 40.19 17.87
C ARG A 173 12.27 41.07 18.26
N THR A 174 11.05 40.62 17.95
CA THR A 174 9.81 41.33 18.33
C THR A 174 9.67 41.43 19.85
N ALA A 175 9.87 40.33 20.57
CA ALA A 175 9.80 40.31 22.03
C ALA A 175 10.87 41.25 22.66
N SER A 176 12.11 41.21 22.12
CA SER A 176 13.18 42.09 22.56
C SER A 176 12.92 43.57 22.27
N ALA A 177 12.32 43.89 21.11
CA ALA A 177 11.94 45.26 20.74
C ALA A 177 10.85 45.80 21.67
N LYS A 178 9.82 45.00 21.97
CA LYS A 178 8.77 45.40 22.94
C LYS A 178 9.35 45.70 24.32
N LYS A 179 10.22 44.85 24.84
CA LYS A 179 10.88 45.02 26.15
C LYS A 179 11.79 46.26 26.19
N ARG A 180 12.37 46.67 25.08
CA ARG A 180 13.16 47.90 25.00
C ARG A 180 12.30 49.15 25.06
N VAL A 181 11.06 49.13 24.58
CA VAL A 181 10.12 50.23 24.68
C VAL A 181 9.58 50.37 26.10
N ASP A 182 9.17 49.24 26.69
CA ASP A 182 8.70 49.17 28.08
C ASP A 182 8.93 47.74 28.62
N GLU A 183 9.72 47.63 29.68
CA GLU A 183 10.07 46.34 30.31
C GLU A 183 8.83 45.62 30.88
N THR A 184 7.75 46.34 31.16
CA THR A 184 6.50 45.74 31.70
C THR A 184 5.64 45.11 30.64
N LEU A 185 5.87 45.34 29.33
CA LEU A 185 5.09 44.78 28.27
C LEU A 185 5.15 43.23 28.30
N ALA A 186 3.95 42.64 28.27
CA ALA A 186 3.86 41.17 28.25
C ALA A 186 4.24 40.61 26.86
N CYS A 187 5.15 39.64 26.83
CA CYS A 187 5.59 38.93 25.62
C CYS A 187 5.20 37.44 25.72
N ARG A 188 4.05 37.14 26.32
CA ARG A 188 3.61 35.74 26.57
C ARG A 188 3.41 34.97 25.25
N TYR A 189 2.84 35.65 24.24
CA TYR A 189 2.60 35.05 22.94
C TYR A 189 3.91 34.63 22.26
N GLU A 190 4.81 35.60 22.12
CA GLU A 190 6.10 35.38 21.46
C GLU A 190 6.92 34.31 22.19
N SER A 191 7.06 34.43 23.51
CA SER A 191 7.82 33.49 24.33
C SER A 191 7.21 32.08 24.32
N GLY A 192 5.88 31.99 24.35
CA GLY A 192 5.17 30.71 24.30
C GLY A 192 5.37 30.01 22.95
N LEU A 193 5.28 30.78 21.87
CA LEU A 193 5.46 30.24 20.52
C LEU A 193 6.92 29.83 20.25
N ILE A 194 7.89 30.65 20.66
CA ILE A 194 9.33 30.29 20.57
C ILE A 194 9.60 28.98 21.29
N LYS A 195 9.14 28.80 22.51
CA LYS A 195 9.32 27.53 23.25
C LYS A 195 8.72 26.35 22.50
N LYS A 196 7.51 26.49 21.97
CA LYS A 196 6.84 25.43 21.20
C LYS A 196 7.62 25.08 19.95
N LEU A 197 8.02 26.10 19.17
CA LEU A 197 8.79 25.90 17.94
C LEU A 197 10.13 25.22 18.22
N SER A 198 10.89 25.70 19.23
CA SER A 198 12.18 25.08 19.61
C SER A 198 12.00 23.61 19.96
N THR A 199 11.02 23.27 20.82
CA THR A 199 10.78 21.87 21.19
C THR A 199 10.43 20.98 20.00
N LEU A 200 9.59 21.49 19.07
CA LEU A 200 9.22 20.73 17.87
C LEU A 200 10.38 20.58 16.89
N THR A 201 11.23 21.61 16.76
CA THR A 201 12.43 21.56 15.92
C THR A 201 13.43 20.53 16.46
N ASP A 202 13.67 20.50 17.77
CA ASP A 202 14.54 19.50 18.40
C ASP A 202 14.02 18.07 18.17
N GLN A 203 12.70 17.86 18.33
CA GLN A 203 12.07 16.55 18.04
C GLN A 203 12.20 16.16 16.56
N MET A 204 12.00 17.12 15.67
CA MET A 204 12.13 16.90 14.23
C MET A 204 13.58 16.54 13.87
N ALA A 205 14.58 17.22 14.43
CA ALA A 205 15.99 16.92 14.21
C ALA A 205 16.32 15.48 14.63
N VAL A 206 15.92 15.09 15.86
CA VAL A 206 16.17 13.72 16.38
C VAL A 206 15.52 12.66 15.49
N ARG A 207 14.28 12.90 15.02
CA ARG A 207 13.59 11.95 14.15
C ARG A 207 14.21 11.87 12.76
N THR A 208 14.72 13.00 12.25
CA THR A 208 15.44 13.03 10.98
C THR A 208 16.74 12.21 11.06
N ASP A 209 17.50 12.35 12.15
CA ASP A 209 18.71 11.55 12.37
C ASP A 209 18.40 10.05 12.48
N ALA A 210 17.27 9.70 13.11
CA ALA A 210 16.81 8.31 13.19
C ALA A 210 16.43 7.74 11.82
N LEU A 211 15.80 8.55 10.96
CA LEU A 211 15.50 8.16 9.58
C LEU A 211 16.75 7.98 8.74
N GLU A 212 17.72 8.91 8.84
CA GLU A 212 19.02 8.78 8.16
C GLU A 212 19.78 7.53 8.60
N THR A 213 19.80 7.24 9.90
CA THR A 213 20.42 6.03 10.43
C THR A 213 19.78 4.78 9.81
N ALA A 214 18.45 4.71 9.75
CA ALA A 214 17.75 3.60 9.13
C ALA A 214 18.08 3.45 7.63
N LEU A 215 18.25 4.55 6.90
CA LEU A 215 18.65 4.53 5.49
C LEU A 215 20.10 4.05 5.29
N ILE A 216 21.00 4.38 6.22
CA ILE A 216 22.40 3.89 6.20
C ILE A 216 22.43 2.38 6.46
N GLU A 217 21.76 1.91 7.51
CA GLU A 217 21.69 0.49 7.86
C GLU A 217 21.10 -0.37 6.74
N LEU A 218 20.17 0.19 5.95
CA LEU A 218 19.57 -0.48 4.80
C LEU A 218 20.58 -0.86 3.72
N GLN A 219 21.71 -0.12 3.58
CA GLN A 219 22.71 -0.38 2.54
C GLN A 219 23.46 -1.70 2.75
N ASP A 220 23.48 -2.21 3.96
CA ASP A 220 24.14 -3.48 4.30
C ASP A 220 23.29 -4.70 3.97
N VAL A 221 21.99 -4.53 3.72
CA VAL A 221 21.05 -5.61 3.41
C VAL A 221 21.08 -5.90 1.91
N LYS A 222 21.62 -7.06 1.52
CA LYS A 222 21.80 -7.46 0.11
C LYS A 222 20.63 -8.22 -0.46
N ASP A 223 19.92 -8.98 0.36
CA ASP A 223 18.73 -9.70 -0.07
C ASP A 223 17.56 -8.74 -0.26
N ILE A 224 16.97 -8.72 -1.47
CA ILE A 224 15.94 -7.75 -1.83
C ILE A 224 14.64 -7.97 -1.05
N VAL A 225 14.32 -9.20 -0.68
CA VAL A 225 13.13 -9.51 0.12
C VAL A 225 13.33 -8.98 1.53
N ALA A 226 14.47 -9.29 2.17
CA ALA A 226 14.81 -8.79 3.50
C ALA A 226 14.87 -7.25 3.51
N GLN A 227 15.47 -6.64 2.48
CA GLN A 227 15.52 -5.19 2.33
C GLN A 227 14.13 -4.56 2.26
N SER A 228 13.22 -5.16 1.50
CA SER A 228 11.85 -4.67 1.37
C SER A 228 11.06 -4.71 2.68
N TYR A 229 11.25 -5.76 3.49
CA TYR A 229 10.66 -5.84 4.84
C TYR A 229 11.28 -4.81 5.78
N GLN A 230 12.59 -4.60 5.76
CA GLN A 230 13.23 -3.59 6.59
C GLN A 230 12.74 -2.17 6.22
N ILE A 231 12.53 -1.89 4.94
CA ILE A 231 11.93 -0.63 4.49
C ILE A 231 10.53 -0.47 5.07
N ARG A 232 9.68 -1.49 4.96
CA ARG A 232 8.32 -1.45 5.49
C ARG A 232 8.31 -1.24 7.01
N ASP A 233 9.11 -2.01 7.73
CA ASP A 233 9.01 -2.08 9.19
C ASP A 233 9.80 -0.97 9.89
N THR A 234 10.87 -0.45 9.25
CA THR A 234 11.74 0.55 9.85
C THR A 234 11.64 1.89 9.15
N VAL A 235 11.98 1.95 7.85
CA VAL A 235 12.06 3.24 7.15
C VAL A 235 10.71 3.95 7.09
N LEU A 236 9.65 3.26 6.65
CA LEU A 236 8.29 3.83 6.60
C LEU A 236 7.79 4.24 7.98
N THR A 237 8.11 3.47 9.03
CA THR A 237 7.76 3.85 10.40
C THR A 237 8.45 5.15 10.81
N ARG A 238 9.75 5.31 10.53
CA ARG A 238 10.48 6.54 10.81
C ARG A 238 9.97 7.74 9.99
N MET A 239 9.59 7.52 8.74
CA MET A 239 8.94 8.56 7.92
C MET A 239 7.60 9.02 8.51
N GLN A 240 6.82 8.11 9.07
CA GLN A 240 5.54 8.44 9.72
C GLN A 240 5.72 9.16 11.07
N GLU A 241 6.80 8.88 11.78
CA GLU A 241 7.13 9.53 13.05
C GLU A 241 7.64 10.97 12.83
N LEU A 242 8.30 11.24 11.71
CA LEU A 242 8.82 12.54 11.31
C LEU A 242 7.73 13.48 10.84
#